data_a947713b3c14e46d00e14f839d0b9de5
#
_entry.id   a947713b3c14e46d00e14f839d0b9de5
#
_cell.length_a   1.000
_cell.length_b   1.000
_cell.length_c   1.000
_cell.angle_alpha   90.00
_cell.angle_beta   90.00
_cell.angle_gamma   90.00
#
_symmetry.space_group_name_H-M   'P 1'
#
loop_
_entity.id
_entity.type
_entity.pdbx_description
1 polymer ?
#
loop_
_entity_poly.entity_id
_entity_poly.type
_entity_poly.pdbx_seq_one_letter_code
_entity_poly.pdbx_strand_id
1 'polypeptide(L)'
;MKNRRTFIQKMAAGITAAMVIPGAAKATPAVGLSGALIHHVFFWLKEPGNPQHRKQFEAALKKLLGVKTIRISHIGVPASTEKRDVVDHTYTYSLMTVFDSREDQDSYQIDPIHQAFVAENSHLWNKVVVYDSVDV
;
A
#
# COMPACT_ATOMS: atom_id res chain seq x y z
N MET A 1 -38.79 76.20 -1.48
CA MET A 1 -39.29 76.37 -2.84
C MET A 1 -38.70 75.27 -3.73
N LYS A 2 -39.55 74.49 -4.39
CA LYS A 2 -39.43 73.74 -5.64
C LYS A 2 -38.26 72.75 -5.75
N ASN A 3 -38.65 71.48 -5.63
CA ASN A 3 -38.93 70.51 -6.74
C ASN A 3 -37.84 70.45 -7.84
N ARG A 4 -37.25 69.30 -8.03
CA ARG A 4 -37.58 68.48 -9.20
C ARG A 4 -36.90 67.11 -9.21
N ARG A 5 -37.70 66.13 -9.31
CA ARG A 5 -37.44 64.76 -9.72
C ARG A 5 -36.67 64.75 -11.04
N THR A 6 -35.68 63.86 -11.13
CA THR A 6 -35.37 63.26 -12.42
C THR A 6 -35.03 61.80 -12.21
N PHE A 7 -35.88 61.03 -12.76
CA PHE A 7 -35.93 59.63 -12.96
C PHE A 7 -34.93 59.26 -14.07
N ILE A 8 -33.94 58.43 -13.82
CA ILE A 8 -33.18 57.80 -14.90
C ILE A 8 -33.24 56.30 -14.71
N GLN A 9 -33.76 55.73 -15.76
CA GLN A 9 -34.01 54.32 -15.94
C GLN A 9 -32.78 53.44 -15.92
N LYS A 10 -32.96 52.32 -15.30
CA LYS A 10 -32.50 50.97 -15.59
C LYS A 10 -31.61 50.80 -16.85
N MET A 11 -30.43 50.23 -16.64
CA MET A 11 -29.92 49.21 -17.51
C MET A 11 -29.47 48.03 -16.65
N ALA A 12 -30.27 46.99 -16.70
CA ALA A 12 -29.90 45.67 -16.19
C ALA A 12 -28.93 45.03 -17.17
N ALA A 13 -27.67 45.01 -16.83
CA ALA A 13 -26.70 44.12 -17.47
C ALA A 13 -26.75 42.80 -16.73
N GLY A 14 -27.40 41.84 -17.34
CA GLY A 14 -27.42 40.45 -16.88
C GLY A 14 -26.02 39.84 -17.01
N ILE A 15 -25.35 39.68 -15.90
CA ILE A 15 -24.16 38.85 -15.82
C ILE A 15 -24.68 37.41 -15.60
N THR A 16 -24.79 36.64 -16.68
CA THR A 16 -24.92 35.20 -16.60
C THR A 16 -23.62 34.64 -16.06
N ALA A 17 -23.56 34.43 -14.75
CA ALA A 17 -22.52 33.63 -14.14
C ALA A 17 -22.66 32.18 -14.68
N ALA A 18 -21.82 31.81 -15.62
CA ALA A 18 -21.66 30.42 -16.00
C ALA A 18 -21.11 29.69 -14.78
N MET A 19 -21.96 28.92 -14.10
CA MET A 19 -21.52 27.93 -13.12
C MET A 19 -20.66 26.90 -13.84
N VAL A 20 -19.35 27.04 -13.72
CA VAL A 20 -18.42 25.95 -14.05
C VAL A 20 -18.63 24.90 -12.97
N ILE A 21 -19.40 23.87 -13.29
CA ILE A 21 -19.49 22.66 -12.48
C ILE A 21 -18.11 22.02 -12.59
N PRO A 22 -17.32 21.91 -11.50
CA PRO A 22 -16.08 21.17 -11.56
C PRO A 22 -16.44 19.74 -11.97
N GLY A 23 -15.91 19.32 -13.12
CA GLY A 23 -16.14 17.96 -13.62
C GLY A 23 -15.79 16.98 -12.52
N ALA A 24 -16.72 16.09 -12.19
CA ALA A 24 -16.46 14.99 -11.27
C ALA A 24 -15.23 14.26 -11.78
N ALA A 25 -14.13 14.36 -11.05
CA ALA A 25 -12.95 13.56 -11.29
C ALA A 25 -13.42 12.10 -11.28
N LYS A 26 -13.29 11.40 -12.41
CA LYS A 26 -13.55 9.97 -12.47
C LYS A 26 -12.66 9.34 -11.43
N ALA A 27 -13.27 8.79 -10.37
CA ALA A 27 -12.53 7.99 -9.40
C ALA A 27 -11.79 6.90 -10.18
N THR A 28 -10.47 6.87 -10.05
CA THR A 28 -9.67 5.77 -10.57
C THR A 28 -10.23 4.50 -9.92
N PRO A 29 -10.57 3.45 -10.69
CA PRO A 29 -11.05 2.22 -10.08
C PRO A 29 -10.02 1.78 -9.04
N ALA A 30 -10.45 1.57 -7.80
CA ALA A 30 -9.58 0.96 -6.81
C ALA A 30 -9.11 -0.39 -7.38
N VAL A 31 -7.80 -0.65 -7.33
CA VAL A 31 -7.28 -1.97 -7.68
C VAL A 31 -7.89 -2.95 -6.68
N GLY A 32 -8.94 -3.64 -7.12
CA GLY A 32 -9.62 -4.63 -6.29
C GLY A 32 -8.69 -5.81 -5.99
N LEU A 33 -8.83 -6.39 -4.80
CA LEU A 33 -8.14 -7.62 -4.41
C LEU A 33 -9.06 -8.85 -4.56
N SER A 34 -10.24 -8.67 -5.14
CA SER A 34 -11.20 -9.77 -5.34
C SER A 34 -10.57 -10.92 -6.13
N GLY A 35 -10.73 -12.12 -5.62
CA GLY A 35 -10.15 -13.35 -6.16
C GLY A 35 -8.66 -13.53 -5.90
N ALA A 36 -8.02 -12.56 -5.23
CA ALA A 36 -6.59 -12.61 -4.97
C ALA A 36 -6.26 -13.44 -3.72
N LEU A 37 -5.05 -14.00 -3.69
CA LEU A 37 -4.43 -14.54 -2.49
C LEU A 37 -3.48 -13.50 -1.91
N ILE A 38 -3.65 -13.19 -0.62
CA ILE A 38 -2.75 -12.32 0.14
C ILE A 38 -1.83 -13.20 0.98
N HIS A 39 -0.54 -13.07 0.76
CA HIS A 39 0.52 -13.74 1.50
C HIS A 39 1.27 -12.68 2.33
N HIS A 40 1.04 -12.65 3.63
CA HIS A 40 1.62 -11.67 4.53
C HIS A 40 2.58 -12.31 5.50
N VAL A 41 3.86 -11.96 5.39
CA VAL A 41 4.97 -12.55 6.14
C VAL A 41 5.52 -11.52 7.12
N PHE A 42 5.76 -11.96 8.35
CA PHE A 42 6.37 -11.15 9.40
C PHE A 42 7.68 -11.80 9.85
N PHE A 43 8.74 -11.00 9.96
CA PHE A 43 10.09 -11.45 10.30
C PHE A 43 10.59 -10.78 11.58
N TRP A 44 11.15 -11.58 12.48
CA TRP A 44 11.88 -11.13 13.64
C TRP A 44 13.36 -11.39 13.41
N LEU A 45 14.15 -10.35 13.15
CA LEU A 45 15.59 -10.50 13.01
C LEU A 45 16.22 -10.87 14.34
N LYS A 46 17.31 -11.64 14.30
CA LYS A 46 18.12 -11.98 15.48
C LYS A 46 18.75 -10.74 16.13
N GLU A 47 19.18 -9.80 15.28
CA GLU A 47 19.82 -8.55 15.67
C GLU A 47 19.10 -7.37 15.01
N PRO A 48 17.89 -7.01 15.51
CA PRO A 48 17.05 -5.98 14.87
C PRO A 48 17.66 -4.57 14.92
N GLY A 49 18.62 -4.33 15.81
CA GLY A 49 19.37 -3.09 15.93
C GLY A 49 20.65 -3.02 15.07
N ASN A 50 21.05 -4.12 14.43
CA ASN A 50 22.25 -4.16 13.61
C ASN A 50 22.00 -3.53 12.21
N PRO A 51 22.60 -2.38 11.88
CA PRO A 51 22.33 -1.67 10.64
C PRO A 51 22.78 -2.44 9.40
N GLN A 52 23.82 -3.28 9.51
CA GLN A 52 24.30 -4.09 8.38
C GLN A 52 23.34 -5.22 8.07
N HIS A 53 22.85 -5.92 9.10
CA HIS A 53 21.82 -6.96 8.94
C HIS A 53 20.53 -6.40 8.37
N ARG A 54 20.10 -5.22 8.83
CA ARG A 54 18.94 -4.53 8.27
C ARG A 54 19.13 -4.21 6.79
N LYS A 55 20.28 -3.60 6.44
CA LYS A 55 20.59 -3.26 5.03
C LYS A 55 20.61 -4.49 4.13
N GLN A 56 21.24 -5.58 4.60
CA GLN A 56 21.27 -6.85 3.87
C GLN A 56 19.85 -7.40 3.66
N PHE A 57 19.06 -7.44 4.72
CA PHE A 57 17.71 -8.00 4.69
C PHE A 57 16.77 -7.17 3.79
N GLU A 58 16.84 -5.84 3.87
CA GLU A 58 16.07 -4.94 3.00
C GLU A 58 16.44 -5.12 1.51
N ALA A 59 17.71 -5.28 1.20
CA ALA A 59 18.16 -5.58 -0.16
C ALA A 59 17.64 -6.94 -0.64
N ALA A 60 17.66 -7.95 0.23
CA ALA A 60 17.14 -9.27 -0.07
C ALA A 60 15.61 -9.25 -0.32
N LEU A 61 14.85 -8.53 0.50
CA LEU A 61 13.40 -8.34 0.29
C LEU A 61 13.12 -7.65 -1.04
N LYS A 62 13.88 -6.60 -1.39
CA LYS A 62 13.72 -5.90 -2.67
C LYS A 62 14.01 -6.82 -3.87
N LYS A 63 15.05 -7.67 -3.76
CA LYS A 63 15.37 -8.67 -4.78
C LYS A 63 14.25 -9.69 -4.94
N LEU A 64 13.64 -10.12 -3.83
CA LEU A 64 12.53 -11.07 -3.81
C LEU A 64 11.32 -10.57 -4.60
N LEU A 65 11.07 -9.26 -4.62
CA LEU A 65 9.99 -8.65 -5.42
C LEU A 65 10.17 -8.81 -6.93
N GLY A 66 11.31 -9.33 -7.40
CA GLY A 66 11.54 -9.68 -8.80
C GLY A 66 10.80 -10.94 -9.27
N VAL A 67 10.17 -11.70 -8.40
CA VAL A 67 9.33 -12.84 -8.78
C VAL A 67 8.11 -12.35 -9.55
N LYS A 68 7.92 -12.88 -10.77
CA LYS A 68 6.96 -12.33 -11.75
C LYS A 68 5.49 -12.55 -11.37
N THR A 69 5.19 -13.54 -10.55
CA THR A 69 3.80 -13.83 -10.13
C THR A 69 3.30 -12.88 -9.04
N ILE A 70 4.16 -12.05 -8.46
CA ILE A 70 3.75 -11.03 -7.51
C ILE A 70 3.05 -9.90 -8.25
N ARG A 71 1.76 -9.69 -7.96
CA ARG A 71 0.95 -8.61 -8.53
C ARG A 71 1.10 -7.29 -7.77
N ILE A 72 1.04 -7.36 -6.45
CA ILE A 72 1.17 -6.22 -5.54
C ILE A 72 2.09 -6.63 -4.39
N SER A 73 2.89 -5.71 -3.89
CA SER A 73 3.75 -5.97 -2.76
C SER A 73 3.92 -4.74 -1.87
N HIS A 74 4.18 -4.99 -0.60
CA HIS A 74 4.53 -3.97 0.38
C HIS A 74 5.58 -4.52 1.35
N ILE A 75 6.70 -3.82 1.46
CA ILE A 75 7.70 -4.06 2.50
C ILE A 75 7.48 -3.02 3.59
N GLY A 76 7.28 -3.46 4.83
CA GLY A 76 6.95 -2.60 5.95
C GLY A 76 7.80 -2.84 7.19
N VAL A 77 7.74 -1.88 8.08
CA VAL A 77 8.20 -1.96 9.47
C VAL A 77 7.02 -1.63 10.39
N PRO A 78 7.09 -1.95 11.71
CA PRO A 78 6.03 -1.57 12.63
C PRO A 78 5.68 -0.08 12.52
N ALA A 79 4.40 0.23 12.34
CA ALA A 79 3.92 1.60 12.33
C ALA A 79 3.79 2.14 13.75
N SER A 80 4.00 3.45 13.94
CA SER A 80 3.85 4.12 15.23
C SER A 80 2.37 4.38 15.57
N THR A 81 1.56 3.34 15.50
CA THR A 81 0.14 3.41 15.89
C THR A 81 -0.03 3.26 17.39
N GLU A 82 -1.23 3.56 17.89
CA GLU A 82 -1.55 3.43 19.31
C GLU A 82 -1.25 2.03 19.83
N LYS A 83 -0.61 1.97 21.00
CA LYS A 83 -0.35 0.70 21.70
C LYS A 83 -1.65 0.16 22.28
N ARG A 84 -2.05 -1.03 21.83
CA ARG A 84 -3.20 -1.78 22.34
C ARG A 84 -2.81 -3.25 22.42
N ASP A 85 -3.43 -4.00 23.30
CA ASP A 85 -3.11 -5.43 23.53
C ASP A 85 -3.24 -6.28 22.25
N VAL A 86 -4.07 -5.84 21.32
CA VAL A 86 -4.29 -6.54 20.04
C VAL A 86 -3.33 -6.10 18.93
N VAL A 87 -2.44 -5.13 19.19
CA VAL A 87 -1.49 -4.60 18.21
C VAL A 87 -0.10 -5.11 18.50
N ASP A 88 0.40 -6.01 17.66
CA ASP A 88 1.75 -6.54 17.76
C ASP A 88 2.73 -5.70 16.92
N HIS A 89 3.61 -4.99 17.61
CA HIS A 89 4.71 -4.22 17.04
C HIS A 89 6.08 -4.90 17.23
N THR A 90 6.11 -6.18 17.59
CA THR A 90 7.36 -6.88 17.96
C THR A 90 8.17 -7.35 16.77
N TYR A 91 7.57 -7.45 15.59
CA TYR A 91 8.29 -7.86 14.37
C TYR A 91 9.26 -6.78 13.88
N THR A 92 10.27 -7.19 13.11
CA THR A 92 11.25 -6.27 12.53
C THR A 92 10.83 -5.78 11.14
N TYR A 93 10.35 -6.69 10.30
CA TYR A 93 9.87 -6.41 8.94
C TYR A 93 8.61 -7.19 8.64
N SER A 94 7.76 -6.61 7.80
CA SER A 94 6.68 -7.33 7.14
C SER A 94 6.84 -7.28 5.62
N LEU A 95 6.44 -8.35 4.97
CA LEU A 95 6.33 -8.44 3.53
C LEU A 95 4.92 -8.90 3.19
N MET A 96 4.14 -8.04 2.58
CA MET A 96 2.86 -8.42 1.99
C MET A 96 3.07 -8.61 0.48
N THR A 97 2.65 -9.74 -0.04
CA THR A 97 2.56 -10.02 -1.47
C THR A 97 1.15 -10.47 -1.82
N VAL A 98 0.70 -10.07 -2.99
CA VAL A 98 -0.61 -10.43 -3.52
C VAL A 98 -0.43 -11.17 -4.83
N PHE A 99 -1.09 -12.31 -4.96
CA PHE A 99 -1.09 -13.15 -6.15
C PHE A 99 -2.50 -13.20 -6.76
N ASP A 100 -2.58 -13.39 -8.08
CA ASP A 100 -3.88 -13.52 -8.76
C ASP A 100 -4.56 -14.85 -8.48
N SER A 101 -3.77 -15.87 -8.08
CA SER A 101 -4.26 -17.21 -7.81
C SER A 101 -3.37 -17.93 -6.79
N ARG A 102 -3.86 -19.08 -6.31
CA ARG A 102 -3.06 -20.00 -5.51
C ARG A 102 -1.91 -20.61 -6.32
N GLU A 103 -2.14 -20.89 -7.58
CA GLU A 103 -1.13 -21.44 -8.51
C GLU A 103 0.05 -20.48 -8.69
N ASP A 104 -0.22 -19.16 -8.70
CA ASP A 104 0.81 -18.14 -8.75
C ASP A 104 1.63 -18.09 -7.45
N GLN A 105 0.98 -18.27 -6.30
CA GLN A 105 1.67 -18.38 -5.02
C GLN A 105 2.48 -19.68 -4.91
N ASP A 106 1.95 -20.81 -5.39
CA ASP A 106 2.69 -22.07 -5.46
C ASP A 106 3.94 -21.92 -6.35
N SER A 107 3.81 -21.23 -7.49
CA SER A 107 4.93 -20.91 -8.38
C SER A 107 5.97 -20.00 -7.72
N TYR A 108 5.54 -19.02 -6.92
CA TYR A 108 6.41 -18.16 -6.12
C TYR A 108 7.25 -18.97 -5.12
N GLN A 109 6.66 -19.98 -4.45
CA GLN A 109 7.37 -20.79 -3.45
C GLN A 109 8.56 -21.58 -4.05
N ILE A 110 8.44 -22.02 -5.29
CA ILE A 110 9.49 -22.78 -5.99
C ILE A 110 10.36 -21.91 -6.90
N ASP A 111 10.08 -20.60 -7.00
CA ASP A 111 10.85 -19.69 -7.82
C ASP A 111 12.30 -19.60 -7.33
N PRO A 112 13.32 -19.65 -8.22
CA PRO A 112 14.73 -19.57 -7.83
C PRO A 112 15.06 -18.32 -7.00
N ILE A 113 14.39 -17.19 -7.25
CA ILE A 113 14.59 -15.95 -6.48
C ILE A 113 14.12 -16.14 -5.04
N HIS A 114 12.95 -16.78 -4.83
CA HIS A 114 12.44 -17.10 -3.50
C HIS A 114 13.34 -18.09 -2.76
N GLN A 115 13.75 -19.17 -3.45
CA GLN A 115 14.64 -20.16 -2.85
C GLN A 115 15.99 -19.56 -2.45
N ALA A 116 16.57 -18.71 -3.30
CA ALA A 116 17.79 -17.98 -2.98
C ALA A 116 17.60 -17.02 -1.80
N PHE A 117 16.47 -16.30 -1.74
CA PHE A 117 16.15 -15.45 -0.60
C PHE A 117 16.21 -16.21 0.72
N VAL A 118 15.58 -17.38 0.80
CA VAL A 118 15.59 -18.21 2.02
C VAL A 118 16.99 -18.74 2.30
N ALA A 119 17.64 -19.33 1.30
CA ALA A 119 18.97 -19.94 1.48
C ALA A 119 20.05 -18.95 1.93
N GLU A 120 20.03 -17.75 1.36
CA GLU A 120 21.06 -16.74 1.61
C GLU A 120 20.81 -15.89 2.87
N ASN A 121 19.56 -15.79 3.36
CA ASN A 121 19.20 -14.82 4.38
C ASN A 121 18.55 -15.42 5.63
N SER A 122 18.22 -16.72 5.67
CA SER A 122 17.53 -17.34 6.81
C SER A 122 18.32 -17.26 8.12
N HIS A 123 19.64 -17.11 8.05
CA HIS A 123 20.48 -16.91 9.23
C HIS A 123 20.24 -15.57 9.95
N LEU A 124 19.60 -14.59 9.28
CA LEU A 124 19.34 -13.25 9.82
C LEU A 124 18.14 -13.20 10.76
N TRP A 125 17.18 -14.12 10.64
CA TRP A 125 15.99 -14.12 11.48
C TRP A 125 15.93 -15.35 12.40
N ASN A 126 15.18 -15.23 13.48
CA ASN A 126 14.91 -16.31 14.42
C ASN A 126 13.44 -16.72 14.48
N LYS A 127 12.56 -15.91 13.88
CA LYS A 127 11.13 -16.21 13.82
C LYS A 127 10.56 -15.64 12.53
N VAL A 128 9.68 -16.43 11.90
CA VAL A 128 8.85 -16.03 10.77
C VAL A 128 7.42 -16.47 11.05
N VAL A 129 6.47 -15.60 10.73
CA VAL A 129 5.03 -15.94 10.77
C VAL A 129 4.42 -15.54 9.44
N VAL A 130 3.59 -16.40 8.90
CA VAL A 130 2.88 -16.19 7.63
C VAL A 130 1.38 -16.23 7.87
N TYR A 131 0.68 -15.29 7.26
CA TYR A 131 -0.77 -15.29 7.18
C TYR A 131 -1.18 -15.27 5.71
N ASP A 132 -1.82 -16.36 5.27
CA ASP A 132 -2.39 -16.48 3.93
C ASP A 132 -3.91 -16.32 4.03
N SER A 133 -4.48 -15.53 3.13
CA SER A 133 -5.91 -15.29 3.08
C SER A 133 -6.41 -15.14 1.65
N VAL A 134 -7.64 -15.53 1.42
CA VAL A 134 -8.42 -15.33 0.21
C VAL A 134 -9.76 -14.70 0.57
N ASP A 135 -10.50 -14.26 -0.42
CA ASP A 135 -11.84 -13.70 -0.23
C ASP A 135 -12.79 -14.70 0.46
N VAL A 136 -13.78 -14.16 1.20
CA VAL A 136 -14.90 -14.89 1.81
C VAL A 136 -15.99 -15.17 0.80
#